data_77abda3f6a996b32e661e2bcb0bb1516
#
_entry.id   77abda3f6a996b32e661e2bcb0bb1516
#
_cell.length_a   1.000
_cell.length_b   1.000
_cell.length_c   1.000
_cell.angle_alpha   90.00
_cell.angle_beta   90.00
_cell.angle_gamma   90.00
#
_symmetry.space_group_name_H-M   'P 1'
#
loop_
_entity.id
_entity.type
_entity.pdbx_description
1 polymer ?
#
loop_
_entity_poly.entity_id
_entity_poly.type
_entity_poly.pdbx_seq_one_letter_code
_entity_poly.pdbx_strand_id
1 'polypeptide(L)' 'MEFQIGDIVKLKKAHPCGIYEWEILRVGMDFRLKCVGCGRQVMVPRKMVEKNFRGFIKKACQD' A
#
# COMPACT_ATOMS: atom_id res chain seq x y z
N MET A 1 10.96 -9.32 0.04
CA MET A 1 9.64 -8.80 0.39
C MET A 1 8.82 -8.67 -0.87
N GLU A 2 7.72 -9.39 -0.97
CA GLU A 2 6.91 -9.40 -2.18
C GLU A 2 5.54 -8.78 -1.92
N PHE A 3 5.14 -7.93 -2.85
CA PHE A 3 3.84 -7.29 -2.80
C PHE A 3 2.98 -7.79 -3.96
N GLN A 4 1.69 -7.93 -3.73
CA GLN A 4 0.76 -8.39 -4.76
C GLN A 4 -0.42 -7.45 -4.85
N ILE A 5 -1.04 -7.43 -6.02
CA ILE A 5 -2.25 -6.62 -6.23
C ILE A 5 -3.33 -7.12 -5.28
N GLY A 6 -3.96 -6.21 -4.57
CA GLY A 6 -4.99 -6.53 -3.60
C GLY A 6 -4.50 -6.65 -2.16
N ASP A 7 -3.19 -6.63 -1.95
CA ASP A 7 -2.65 -6.61 -0.60
C ASP A 7 -3.00 -5.29 0.07
N ILE A 8 -3.30 -5.36 1.36
CA ILE A 8 -3.47 -4.16 2.18
C ILE A 8 -2.26 -4.05 3.08
N VAL A 9 -1.54 -2.96 2.96
CA VAL A 9 -0.30 -2.74 3.70
C VAL A 9 -0.42 -1.51 4.57
N LYS A 10 0.34 -1.50 5.65
CA LYS A 10 0.45 -0.36 6.53
C LYS A 10 1.77 0.35 6.24
N LEU A 11 1.71 1.64 5.99
CA LEU A 11 2.88 2.45 5.73
C LEU A 11 3.12 3.42 6.87
N LYS A 12 4.37 3.81 7.03
CA LYS A 12 4.76 4.77 8.07
C LYS A 12 4.08 6.11 7.87
N LYS A 13 3.91 6.51 6.61
CA LYS A 13 3.40 7.84 6.28
C LYS A 13 1.89 7.82 6.19
N ALA A 14 1.23 8.64 6.99
CA ALA A 14 -0.22 8.73 6.99
C ALA A 14 -0.72 9.56 5.82
N HIS A 15 -1.86 9.16 5.26
CA HIS A 15 -2.60 10.00 4.34
C HIS A 15 -3.26 11.14 5.14
N PRO A 16 -3.55 12.30 4.51
CA PRO A 16 -4.21 13.39 5.20
C PRO A 16 -5.51 13.04 5.89
N CYS A 17 -6.19 11.96 5.48
CA CYS A 17 -7.41 11.53 6.14
C CYS A 17 -7.14 10.74 7.44
N GLY A 18 -5.86 10.55 7.80
CA GLY A 18 -5.50 9.89 9.04
C GLY A 18 -5.37 8.38 8.94
N ILE A 19 -5.48 7.83 7.74
CA ILE A 19 -5.39 6.38 7.52
C ILE A 19 -3.99 6.03 7.06
N TYR A 20 -3.43 4.97 7.66
CA TYR A 20 -2.11 4.47 7.30
C TYR A 20 -2.18 3.25 6.38
N GLU A 21 -3.38 2.74 6.12
CA GLU A 21 -3.58 1.50 5.38
C GLU A 21 -3.83 1.80 3.91
N TRP A 22 -3.14 1.02 3.06
CA TRP A 22 -3.20 1.24 1.63
C TRP A 22 -3.40 -0.09 0.93
N GLU A 23 -4.29 -0.10 -0.06
CA GLU A 23 -4.51 -1.26 -0.91
C GLU A 23 -3.63 -1.13 -2.14
N ILE A 24 -2.92 -2.19 -2.48
CA ILE A 24 -2.05 -2.21 -3.65
C ILE A 24 -2.90 -2.49 -4.88
N LEU A 25 -2.95 -1.53 -5.79
CA LEU A 25 -3.69 -1.67 -7.05
C LEU A 25 -2.79 -2.11 -8.19
N ARG A 26 -1.50 -1.79 -8.12
CA ARG A 26 -0.56 -2.15 -9.15
C ARG A 26 0.83 -2.30 -8.55
N VAL A 27 1.56 -3.28 -9.04
CA VAL A 27 2.95 -3.52 -8.65
C VAL A 27 3.85 -3.36 -9.87
N GLY A 28 5.10 -3.01 -9.62
CA GLY A 28 6.06 -2.78 -10.68
C GLY A 28 7.19 -1.90 -10.14
N MET A 29 7.79 -1.09 -11.00
CA MET A 29 8.77 -0.11 -10.56
C MET A 29 8.10 0.97 -9.72
N ASP A 30 6.88 1.32 -10.07
CA ASP A 30 6.04 2.21 -9.29
C ASP A 30 4.81 1.46 -8.83
N PHE A 31 4.38 1.73 -7.61
CA PHE A 31 3.19 1.11 -7.04
C PHE A 31 2.04 2.09 -7.09
N ARG A 32 0.87 1.59 -7.45
CA ARG A 32 -0.35 2.36 -7.31
C ARG A 32 -1.07 1.89 -6.06
N LEU A 33 -1.33 2.83 -5.17
CA LEU A 33 -1.93 2.55 -3.87
C LEU A 33 -3.24 3.30 -3.75
N LYS A 34 -4.20 2.67 -3.07
CA LYS A 34 -5.48 3.29 -2.80
C LYS A 34 -5.66 3.38 -1.29
N CYS A 35 -5.95 4.58 -0.81
CA CYS A 35 -6.23 4.78 0.61
C CYS A 35 -7.52 4.06 0.99
N VAL A 36 -7.43 3.16 1.95
CA VAL A 36 -8.57 2.34 2.36
C VAL A 36 -9.67 3.22 2.97
N GLY A 37 -9.28 4.32 3.60
CA GLY A 37 -10.25 5.19 4.26
C GLY A 37 -11.04 6.08 3.30
N CYS A 38 -10.34 6.83 2.45
CA CYS A 38 -11.01 7.82 1.60
C CYS A 38 -11.09 7.40 0.12
N GLY A 39 -10.42 6.32 -0.26
CA GLY A 39 -10.46 5.83 -1.62
C GLY A 39 -9.56 6.57 -2.59
N ARG A 40 -8.74 7.50 -2.11
CA ARG A 40 -7.84 8.24 -2.98
C ARG A 40 -6.70 7.36 -3.47
N GLN A 41 -6.39 7.48 -4.77
CA GLN A 41 -5.32 6.71 -5.36
C GLN A 41 -4.07 7.57 -5.52
N VAL A 42 -2.92 7.00 -5.21
CA VAL A 42 -1.64 7.67 -5.39
C VAL A 42 -0.66 6.71 -6.04
N MET A 43 0.36 7.27 -6.69
CA MET A 43 1.41 6.47 -7.29
C MET A 43 2.71 6.82 -6.57
N VAL A 44 3.42 5.80 -6.08
CA VAL A 44 4.67 6.00 -5.37
C VAL A 44 5.71 5.01 -5.88
N PRO A 45 7.00 5.39 -5.86
CA PRO A 45 8.06 4.48 -6.25
C PRO A 45 8.13 3.28 -5.31
N ARG A 46 8.52 2.14 -5.85
CA ARG A 46 8.67 0.93 -5.06
C ARG A 46 9.60 1.15 -3.87
N LYS A 47 10.69 1.88 -4.06
CA LYS A 47 11.63 2.15 -2.99
C LYS A 47 10.96 2.87 -1.82
N MET A 48 10.04 3.78 -2.12
CA MET A 48 9.31 4.50 -1.09
C MET A 48 8.40 3.58 -0.31
N VAL A 49 7.73 2.66 -1.00
CA VAL A 49 6.86 1.68 -0.35
C VAL A 49 7.69 0.79 0.58
N GLU A 50 8.81 0.27 0.09
CA GLU A 50 9.67 -0.60 0.89
C GLU A 50 10.23 0.14 2.10
N LYS A 51 10.62 1.40 1.91
CA LYS A 51 11.19 2.20 2.99
C LYS A 51 10.17 2.48 4.09
N ASN A 52 8.93 2.72 3.72
CA ASN A 52 7.89 3.10 4.67
C ASN A 52 7.02 1.93 5.12
N PHE A 53 7.28 0.74 4.60
CA PHE A 53 6.48 -0.43 4.90
C PHE A 53 6.56 -0.81 6.38
N ARG A 54 5.39 -1.00 7.01
CA ARG A 54 5.29 -1.38 8.41
C ARG A 54 4.76 -2.79 8.60
N GLY A 55 4.02 -3.30 7.64
CA GLY A 55 3.49 -4.65 7.73
C GLY A 55 2.30 -4.84 6.83
N PHE A 56 1.90 -6.09 6.67
CA PHE A 56 0.71 -6.43 5.92
C PHE A 56 -0.49 -6.46 6.84
N ILE A 57 -1.54 -5.74 6.44
CA ILE A 57 -2.82 -5.80 7.14
C ILE A 57 -3.61 -7.01 6.64
N LYS A 58 -3.61 -7.18 5.30
CA LYS A 58 -4.31 -8.28 4.65
C LYS A 58 -3.57 -8.63 3.38
N LYS A 59 -3.40 -9.92 3.12
CA LYS A 59 -2.77 -10.40 1.90
C LYS A 59 -3.81 -10.82 0.89
N ALA A 60 -3.55 -10.50 -0.38
CA ALA A 60 -4.46 -10.84 -1.46
C ALA A 60 -4.59 -12.36 -1.63
N CYS A 61 -3.46 -13.07 -1.46
CA CYS A 61 -3.45 -14.52 -1.55
C CYS A 61 -3.43 -15.10 -0.16
N GLN A 62 -4.59 -15.38 0.37
CA GLN A 62 -4.71 -16.07 1.64
C GLN A 62 -5.16 -17.50 1.41
N ASP A 63 -4.35 -18.40 1.82
CA ASP A 63 -4.69 -19.82 1.78
C ASP A 63 -5.02 -20.32 3.16
#